data_4b60e01630b68b02c4a340d72019d697
#
_entry.id   4b60e01630b68b02c4a340d72019d697
#
_cell.length_a   1.000
_cell.length_b   1.000
_cell.length_c   1.000
_cell.angle_alpha   90.00
_cell.angle_beta   90.00
_cell.angle_gamma   90.00
#
_symmetry.space_group_name_H-M   'P 1'
#
loop_
_entity.id
_entity.type
_entity.pdbx_description
1 polymer ?
#
loop_
_entity_poly.entity_id
_entity_poly.type
_entity_poly.pdbx_seq_one_letter_code
_entity_poly.pdbx_strand_id
1 'polypeptide(L)'
;MIDTKLVLVCTLERKLFMKYNRIFLVIMDSVGAGELPDAKDYNDTGANTLKQTAKGLNMPHMQALGLGNLTEIEGVAPIRPEKGYYTKCEELSVGKDTMTGHWEIMGLKITEPFRTFTETGFPKELIDELEARTGRKVIGNKSSSGTEILDELGEQHMKTGDIIVYTSADSVLQIAAHEDVISPEELWKICKQAREMTMKEEWKVGRIIARPFVGPKGGEFKRTPNRHDYALKPFGRTVLNELKDANKEVIAIGKINDIYVGEGITESILTKSNEDGMNQLLNVMKRDFNGLAFLNLVDFDAMYGHRRDPLGYAKCLEEFDVQLGDVLSQMKEDDLLIISADHGNDPIASGSDHTREYIP
;
A
#
# COMPACT_ATOMS: atom_id res chain seq x y z
N MET A 1 12.45 30.89 -39.09
CA MET A 1 13.55 29.90 -39.16
C MET A 1 13.69 29.33 -37.77
N ILE A 2 13.21 28.11 -37.55
CA ILE A 2 13.33 27.40 -36.27
C ILE A 2 14.79 26.94 -36.19
N ASP A 3 15.47 27.32 -35.12
CA ASP A 3 16.89 27.05 -34.91
C ASP A 3 17.15 25.53 -34.92
N THR A 4 17.82 25.08 -35.98
CA THR A 4 18.14 23.67 -36.23
C THR A 4 19.01 23.05 -35.12
N LYS A 5 19.73 23.88 -34.33
CA LYS A 5 20.49 23.46 -33.16
C LYS A 5 19.60 23.03 -31.99
N LEU A 6 18.46 23.73 -31.78
CA LEU A 6 17.51 23.39 -30.72
C LEU A 6 16.80 22.05 -30.97
N VAL A 7 16.50 21.77 -32.25
CA VAL A 7 15.89 20.46 -32.65
C VAL A 7 16.91 19.32 -32.50
N LEU A 8 18.18 19.57 -32.76
CA LEU A 8 19.24 18.55 -32.63
C LEU A 8 19.53 18.23 -31.15
N VAL A 9 19.53 19.23 -30.27
CA VAL A 9 19.68 19.06 -28.82
C VAL A 9 18.50 18.29 -28.23
N CYS A 10 17.24 18.63 -28.58
CA CYS A 10 16.06 17.88 -28.17
C CYS A 10 16.06 16.42 -28.70
N THR A 11 16.62 16.19 -29.90
CA THR A 11 16.65 14.83 -30.48
C THR A 11 17.80 14.00 -29.88
N LEU A 12 18.90 14.62 -29.50
CA LEU A 12 20.02 13.99 -28.78
C LEU A 12 19.62 13.69 -27.32
N GLU A 13 18.96 14.62 -26.64
CA GLU A 13 18.42 14.39 -25.29
C GLU A 13 17.37 13.27 -25.31
N ARG A 14 16.43 13.22 -26.28
CA ARG A 14 15.50 12.10 -26.42
C ARG A 14 16.19 10.74 -26.62
N LYS A 15 17.33 10.67 -27.31
CA LYS A 15 18.10 9.42 -27.42
C LYS A 15 18.85 9.04 -26.15
N LEU A 16 19.22 10.02 -25.31
CA LEU A 16 19.80 9.75 -24.00
C LEU A 16 18.74 9.29 -22.96
N PHE A 17 17.48 9.69 -23.10
CA PHE A 17 16.38 9.34 -22.17
C PHE A 17 15.77 7.94 -22.38
N MET A 18 16.17 7.20 -23.41
CA MET A 18 15.71 5.81 -23.62
C MET A 18 16.82 4.80 -23.36
N LYS A 19 17.56 4.97 -22.26
CA LYS A 19 18.68 4.08 -21.92
C LYS A 19 18.20 2.76 -21.33
N TYR A 20 17.04 2.74 -20.68
CA TYR A 20 16.56 1.59 -19.89
C TYR A 20 15.38 0.92 -20.59
N ASN A 21 15.46 -0.40 -20.76
CA ASN A 21 14.40 -1.22 -21.33
C ASN A 21 13.50 -1.80 -20.23
N ARG A 22 14.09 -2.17 -19.10
CA ARG A 22 13.38 -2.73 -17.96
C ARG A 22 13.56 -1.84 -16.76
N ILE A 23 12.46 -1.50 -16.11
CA ILE A 23 12.44 -0.73 -14.86
C ILE A 23 11.87 -1.64 -13.77
N PHE A 24 12.58 -1.75 -12.67
CA PHE A 24 12.17 -2.46 -11.48
C PHE A 24 11.93 -1.44 -10.39
N LEU A 25 10.65 -1.25 -10.00
CA LEU A 25 10.25 -0.37 -8.91
C LEU A 25 9.87 -1.23 -7.71
N VAL A 26 10.60 -1.08 -6.63
CA VAL A 26 10.39 -1.81 -5.37
C VAL A 26 9.94 -0.82 -4.31
N ILE A 27 8.74 -1.02 -3.79
CA ILE A 27 8.21 -0.25 -2.66
C ILE A 27 8.38 -1.07 -1.40
N MET A 28 9.19 -0.55 -0.49
CA MET A 28 9.28 -0.98 0.90
C MET A 28 8.14 -0.31 1.65
N ASP A 29 6.97 -0.96 1.71
CA ASP A 29 5.73 -0.41 2.28
C ASP A 29 5.99 0.18 3.67
N SER A 30 5.72 1.47 3.84
CA SER A 30 5.88 2.23 5.07
C SER A 30 7.31 2.61 5.53
N VAL A 31 8.34 2.43 4.71
CA VAL A 31 9.73 2.75 5.12
C VAL A 31 10.04 4.26 4.96
N GLY A 32 9.57 5.06 5.91
CA GLY A 32 9.80 6.51 5.94
C GLY A 32 11.22 6.91 6.36
N ALA A 33 11.62 8.12 6.01
CA ALA A 33 12.96 8.66 6.20
C ALA A 33 12.99 10.05 6.90
N GLY A 34 12.14 10.21 7.93
CA GLY A 34 12.03 11.42 8.74
C GLY A 34 10.80 12.28 8.42
N GLU A 35 10.34 13.01 9.41
CA GLU A 35 9.11 13.80 9.35
C GLU A 35 9.07 14.80 8.19
N LEU A 36 7.91 14.94 7.55
CA LEU A 36 7.61 16.00 6.59
C LEU A 36 7.39 17.34 7.30
N PRO A 37 7.53 18.49 6.60
CA PRO A 37 7.29 19.82 7.19
C PRO A 37 5.88 20.00 7.77
N ASP A 38 4.90 19.28 7.24
CA ASP A 38 3.49 19.28 7.66
C ASP A 38 3.15 18.15 8.65
N ALA A 39 4.11 17.35 9.11
CA ALA A 39 3.89 16.24 10.04
C ALA A 39 3.17 16.64 11.33
N LYS A 40 3.36 17.88 11.81
CA LYS A 40 2.63 18.43 12.96
C LYS A 40 1.11 18.45 12.76
N ASP A 41 0.63 18.62 11.53
CA ASP A 41 -0.79 18.69 11.22
C ASP A 41 -1.43 17.29 11.23
N TYR A 42 -0.60 16.24 11.24
CA TYR A 42 -0.95 14.82 11.36
C TYR A 42 -0.62 14.22 12.74
N ASN A 43 -0.12 15.03 13.69
CA ASN A 43 0.39 14.60 15.01
C ASN A 43 1.61 13.66 14.91
N ASP A 44 2.39 13.75 13.85
CA ASP A 44 3.52 12.87 13.55
C ASP A 44 4.88 13.57 13.74
N THR A 45 4.92 14.65 14.51
CA THR A 45 6.16 15.38 14.80
C THR A 45 7.20 14.44 15.42
N GLY A 46 8.40 14.42 14.85
CA GLY A 46 9.52 13.58 15.27
C GLY A 46 9.51 12.18 14.67
N ALA A 47 8.53 11.83 13.84
CA ALA A 47 8.48 10.52 13.20
C ALA A 47 9.69 10.29 12.28
N ASN A 48 10.29 9.12 12.37
CA ASN A 48 11.38 8.68 11.52
C ASN A 48 11.51 7.15 11.54
N THR A 49 10.81 6.49 10.65
CA THR A 49 10.73 5.03 10.59
C THR A 49 12.12 4.38 10.56
N LEU A 50 13.00 4.79 9.64
CA LEU A 50 14.34 4.22 9.51
C LEU A 50 15.22 4.45 10.75
N LYS A 51 15.15 5.64 11.36
CA LYS A 51 15.94 5.97 12.54
C LYS A 51 15.49 5.20 13.78
N GLN A 52 14.19 4.92 13.88
CA GLN A 52 13.57 4.44 15.11
C GLN A 52 13.28 2.92 15.10
N THR A 53 13.59 2.22 13.99
CA THR A 53 13.36 0.77 13.90
C THR A 53 14.23 -0.02 14.87
N ALA A 54 15.54 0.17 14.86
CA ALA A 54 16.44 -0.48 15.81
C ALA A 54 17.83 0.13 15.76
N LYS A 55 18.67 -0.24 16.75
CA LYS A 55 20.08 0.11 16.82
C LYS A 55 20.93 -0.92 16.11
N GLY A 56 21.94 -0.45 15.37
CA GLY A 56 22.99 -1.28 14.80
C GLY A 56 22.56 -2.11 13.58
N LEU A 57 21.72 -1.53 12.69
CA LEU A 57 21.32 -2.17 11.44
C LEU A 57 22.52 -2.54 10.56
N ASN A 58 22.48 -3.74 10.00
CA ASN A 58 23.47 -4.22 9.03
C ASN A 58 22.85 -4.30 7.63
N MET A 59 22.98 -3.24 6.84
CA MET A 59 22.40 -3.11 5.51
C MET A 59 23.47 -2.66 4.48
N PRO A 60 24.46 -3.50 4.18
CA PRO A 60 25.60 -3.10 3.35
C PRO A 60 25.22 -2.73 1.91
N HIS A 61 24.18 -3.35 1.32
CA HIS A 61 23.74 -3.06 -0.04
C HIS A 61 22.99 -1.73 -0.11
N MET A 62 22.04 -1.49 0.79
CA MET A 62 21.35 -0.20 0.89
C MET A 62 22.31 0.94 1.31
N GLN A 63 23.28 0.65 2.18
CA GLN A 63 24.36 1.59 2.50
C GLN A 63 25.15 1.94 1.23
N ALA A 64 25.55 0.94 0.43
CA ALA A 64 26.28 1.16 -0.83
C ALA A 64 25.47 2.00 -1.84
N LEU A 65 24.13 1.96 -1.78
CA LEU A 65 23.23 2.80 -2.58
C LEU A 65 23.01 4.20 -1.97
N GLY A 66 23.50 4.44 -0.75
CA GLY A 66 23.49 5.77 -0.12
C GLY A 66 22.39 6.00 0.90
N LEU A 67 21.71 4.96 1.40
CA LEU A 67 20.60 5.08 2.36
C LEU A 67 20.96 5.93 3.59
N GLY A 68 22.16 5.74 4.15
CA GLY A 68 22.62 6.52 5.32
C GLY A 68 22.81 8.02 5.09
N ASN A 69 22.65 8.52 3.85
CA ASN A 69 22.65 9.96 3.57
C ASN A 69 21.24 10.58 3.69
N LEU A 70 20.18 9.77 3.76
CA LEU A 70 18.80 10.26 3.80
C LEU A 70 18.39 10.68 5.21
N THR A 71 18.74 9.88 6.18
CA THR A 71 18.52 10.14 7.61
C THR A 71 19.58 9.43 8.44
N GLU A 72 19.74 9.82 9.71
CA GLU A 72 20.63 9.13 10.62
C GLU A 72 20.09 7.74 10.96
N ILE A 73 20.87 6.69 10.64
CA ILE A 73 20.52 5.30 10.91
C ILE A 73 21.70 4.64 11.62
N GLU A 74 21.51 4.17 12.85
CA GLU A 74 22.58 3.50 13.58
C GLU A 74 22.97 2.18 12.88
N GLY A 75 24.23 2.06 12.50
CA GLY A 75 24.77 0.92 11.74
C GLY A 75 24.85 1.15 10.21
N VAL A 76 24.21 2.19 9.67
CA VAL A 76 24.23 2.51 8.23
C VAL A 76 24.86 3.90 8.03
N ALA A 77 26.18 3.94 7.92
CA ALA A 77 26.90 5.19 7.76
C ALA A 77 26.61 5.87 6.40
N PRO A 78 26.60 7.22 6.35
CA PRO A 78 26.50 7.93 5.08
C PRO A 78 27.75 7.70 4.23
N ILE A 79 27.56 7.31 2.98
CA ILE A 79 28.64 7.14 2.00
C ILE A 79 28.22 7.72 0.65
N ARG A 80 29.19 8.09 -0.17
CA ARG A 80 28.96 8.46 -1.56
C ARG A 80 28.85 7.18 -2.40
N PRO A 81 27.67 6.89 -3.02
CA PRO A 81 27.52 5.74 -3.90
C PRO A 81 28.50 5.78 -5.07
N GLU A 82 29.09 4.64 -5.40
CA GLU A 82 29.86 4.49 -6.64
C GLU A 82 28.94 4.36 -7.85
N LYS A 83 27.82 3.66 -7.69
CA LYS A 83 26.79 3.45 -8.71
C LYS A 83 25.44 3.75 -8.08
N GLY A 84 24.68 4.64 -8.70
CA GLY A 84 23.36 5.01 -8.25
C GLY A 84 23.27 6.44 -7.70
N TYR A 85 22.05 6.78 -7.33
CA TYR A 85 21.67 8.09 -6.80
C TYR A 85 20.73 7.86 -5.63
N TYR A 86 20.69 8.81 -4.72
CA TYR A 86 19.77 8.81 -3.59
C TYR A 86 19.13 10.18 -3.44
N THR A 87 17.90 10.22 -3.00
CA THR A 87 17.18 11.44 -2.66
C THR A 87 16.09 11.13 -1.65
N LYS A 88 15.57 12.17 -1.00
CA LYS A 88 14.29 12.09 -0.28
C LYS A 88 13.19 12.71 -1.12
N CYS A 89 12.05 12.05 -1.19
CA CYS A 89 10.86 12.56 -1.85
C CYS A 89 9.86 13.03 -0.79
N GLU A 90 9.26 14.19 -1.05
CA GLU A 90 8.18 14.75 -0.26
C GLU A 90 6.85 14.30 -0.87
N GLU A 91 5.93 13.81 -0.04
CA GLU A 91 4.58 13.50 -0.46
C GLU A 91 3.76 14.80 -0.58
N LEU A 92 3.24 15.07 -1.76
CA LEU A 92 2.42 16.25 -2.07
C LEU A 92 0.93 16.02 -1.88
N SER A 93 0.51 14.76 -1.81
CA SER A 93 -0.87 14.36 -1.56
C SER A 93 -1.26 14.59 -0.11
N VAL A 94 -2.54 14.84 0.11
CA VAL A 94 -3.12 14.95 1.45
C VAL A 94 -3.54 13.57 1.91
N GLY A 95 -2.71 12.93 2.70
CA GLY A 95 -2.89 11.58 3.21
C GLY A 95 -1.57 10.97 3.64
N LYS A 96 -1.61 9.79 4.18
CA LYS A 96 -0.44 9.01 4.60
C LYS A 96 -0.73 7.51 4.54
N ASP A 97 -1.59 7.11 3.61
CA ASP A 97 -2.01 5.73 3.42
C ASP A 97 -1.44 5.13 2.14
N THR A 98 -1.39 3.80 2.09
CA THR A 98 -0.82 3.03 0.97
C THR A 98 -1.39 3.42 -0.40
N MET A 99 -2.71 3.70 -0.50
CA MET A 99 -3.31 4.09 -1.78
C MET A 99 -2.83 5.47 -2.21
N THR A 100 -2.78 6.42 -1.28
CA THR A 100 -2.33 7.79 -1.52
C THR A 100 -0.89 7.80 -2.04
N GLY A 101 0.05 7.19 -1.33
CA GLY A 101 1.45 7.14 -1.72
C GLY A 101 1.68 6.42 -3.06
N HIS A 102 1.08 5.24 -3.24
CA HIS A 102 1.22 4.51 -4.50
C HIS A 102 0.63 5.26 -5.70
N TRP A 103 -0.55 5.90 -5.56
CA TRP A 103 -1.13 6.66 -6.66
C TRP A 103 -0.30 7.90 -7.00
N GLU A 104 0.27 8.57 -5.99
CA GLU A 104 1.15 9.71 -6.23
C GLU A 104 2.44 9.30 -6.95
N ILE A 105 3.08 8.19 -6.58
CA ILE A 105 4.25 7.63 -7.27
C ILE A 105 3.95 7.42 -8.76
N MET A 106 2.70 7.09 -9.11
CA MET A 106 2.26 6.90 -10.50
C MET A 106 1.56 8.13 -11.10
N GLY A 107 1.72 9.31 -10.48
CA GLY A 107 1.35 10.60 -11.06
C GLY A 107 -0.03 11.13 -10.69
N LEU A 108 -0.73 10.53 -9.72
CA LEU A 108 -2.02 11.01 -9.25
C LEU A 108 -1.90 11.66 -7.87
N LYS A 109 -1.89 12.99 -7.83
CA LYS A 109 -1.92 13.73 -6.57
C LYS A 109 -3.33 13.74 -5.97
N ILE A 110 -3.46 13.33 -4.71
CA ILE A 110 -4.69 13.41 -3.93
C ILE A 110 -4.73 14.75 -3.19
N THR A 111 -5.75 15.55 -3.47
CA THR A 111 -5.93 16.90 -2.87
C THR A 111 -6.93 16.91 -1.73
N GLU A 112 -7.73 15.86 -1.57
CA GLU A 112 -8.68 15.68 -0.47
C GLU A 112 -8.48 14.27 0.12
N PRO A 113 -8.29 14.15 1.45
CA PRO A 113 -8.04 12.86 2.07
C PRO A 113 -9.28 11.97 1.93
N PHE A 114 -9.05 10.66 1.87
CA PHE A 114 -10.15 9.71 1.95
C PHE A 114 -10.92 9.88 3.28
N ARG A 115 -12.26 9.83 3.19
CA ARG A 115 -13.11 10.00 4.37
C ARG A 115 -12.94 8.85 5.34
N THR A 116 -12.90 9.17 6.62
CA THR A 116 -12.96 8.21 7.72
C THR A 116 -14.21 8.45 8.54
N PHE A 117 -14.73 7.40 9.18
CA PHE A 117 -15.94 7.44 10.00
C PHE A 117 -15.68 6.85 11.40
N THR A 118 -14.45 7.05 11.90
CA THR A 118 -13.94 6.41 13.11
C THR A 118 -14.68 6.89 14.37
N GLU A 119 -15.01 8.18 14.44
CA GLU A 119 -15.64 8.76 15.63
C GLU A 119 -17.16 8.53 15.72
N THR A 120 -17.83 8.55 14.58
CA THR A 120 -19.32 8.58 14.54
C THR A 120 -19.95 7.30 13.98
N GLY A 121 -19.16 6.41 13.35
CA GLY A 121 -19.70 5.43 12.42
C GLY A 121 -20.23 6.09 11.15
N PHE A 122 -20.77 5.31 10.25
CA PHE A 122 -21.30 5.79 8.98
C PHE A 122 -22.61 6.55 9.14
N PRO A 123 -22.87 7.59 8.31
CA PRO A 123 -24.12 8.35 8.35
C PRO A 123 -25.35 7.44 8.21
N LYS A 124 -26.43 7.86 8.88
CA LYS A 124 -27.68 7.09 8.88
C LYS A 124 -28.22 6.87 7.46
N GLU A 125 -28.07 7.83 6.58
CA GLU A 125 -28.52 7.78 5.20
C GLU A 125 -27.79 6.68 4.41
N LEU A 126 -26.49 6.49 4.67
CA LEU A 126 -25.71 5.39 4.08
C LEU A 126 -26.20 4.04 4.59
N ILE A 127 -26.43 3.93 5.90
CA ILE A 127 -26.91 2.69 6.51
C ILE A 127 -28.33 2.34 5.99
N ASP A 128 -29.23 3.32 5.96
CA ASP A 128 -30.59 3.13 5.44
C ASP A 128 -30.59 2.67 3.96
N GLU A 129 -29.72 3.26 3.12
CA GLU A 129 -29.57 2.85 1.72
C GLU A 129 -28.99 1.45 1.60
N LEU A 130 -28.02 1.08 2.44
CA LEU A 130 -27.44 -0.25 2.46
C LEU A 130 -28.47 -1.31 2.87
N GLU A 131 -29.25 -1.05 3.92
CA GLU A 131 -30.36 -1.91 4.32
C GLU A 131 -31.41 -2.09 3.22
N ALA A 132 -31.77 -0.98 2.57
CA ALA A 132 -32.76 -1.01 1.48
C ALA A 132 -32.28 -1.84 0.27
N ARG A 133 -31.01 -1.74 -0.10
CA ARG A 133 -30.44 -2.49 -1.24
C ARG A 133 -30.24 -3.97 -0.94
N THR A 134 -29.84 -4.28 0.29
CA THR A 134 -29.47 -5.66 0.67
C THR A 134 -30.66 -6.44 1.23
N GLY A 135 -31.70 -5.75 1.68
CA GLY A 135 -32.84 -6.36 2.40
C GLY A 135 -32.47 -6.87 3.79
N ARG A 136 -31.29 -6.50 4.32
CA ARG A 136 -30.79 -6.92 5.64
C ARG A 136 -30.58 -5.71 6.53
N LYS A 137 -30.86 -5.90 7.83
CA LYS A 137 -30.57 -4.88 8.83
C LYS A 137 -29.08 -4.82 9.13
N VAL A 138 -28.62 -3.63 9.54
CA VAL A 138 -27.26 -3.37 9.95
C VAL A 138 -27.15 -3.35 11.46
N ILE A 139 -26.17 -4.07 12.00
CA ILE A 139 -25.74 -3.99 13.39
C ILE A 139 -24.28 -3.55 13.47
N GLY A 140 -23.90 -2.92 14.58
CA GLY A 140 -22.56 -2.36 14.80
C GLY A 140 -22.49 -0.89 14.45
N ASN A 141 -22.10 -0.55 13.23
CA ASN A 141 -21.88 0.82 12.74
C ASN A 141 -21.01 1.69 13.66
N LYS A 142 -19.84 1.17 14.01
CA LYS A 142 -18.87 1.84 14.88
C LYS A 142 -17.44 1.48 14.52
N SER A 143 -16.48 2.21 15.07
CA SER A 143 -15.07 1.82 15.02
C SER A 143 -14.81 0.64 15.95
N SER A 144 -14.15 -0.40 15.45
CA SER A 144 -13.79 -1.58 16.26
C SER A 144 -12.68 -2.39 15.57
N SER A 145 -11.95 -3.15 16.38
CA SER A 145 -11.15 -4.24 15.82
C SER A 145 -12.06 -5.35 15.30
N GLY A 146 -11.61 -6.03 14.26
CA GLY A 146 -12.46 -7.08 13.70
C GLY A 146 -12.56 -8.35 14.54
N THR A 147 -11.78 -8.51 15.63
CA THR A 147 -11.95 -9.60 16.59
C THR A 147 -12.99 -9.23 17.62
N GLU A 148 -12.86 -8.05 18.21
CA GLU A 148 -13.80 -7.53 19.22
C GLU A 148 -15.23 -7.43 18.69
N ILE A 149 -15.41 -6.91 17.47
CA ILE A 149 -16.76 -6.75 16.89
C ILE A 149 -17.43 -8.11 16.62
N LEU A 150 -16.65 -9.14 16.27
CA LEU A 150 -17.21 -10.49 16.09
C LEU A 150 -17.61 -11.08 17.42
N ASP A 151 -16.81 -10.92 18.48
CA ASP A 151 -17.12 -11.42 19.81
C ASP A 151 -18.37 -10.73 20.38
N GLU A 152 -18.56 -9.44 20.08
CA GLU A 152 -19.71 -8.67 20.53
C GLU A 152 -21.01 -8.98 19.78
N LEU A 153 -20.95 -9.07 18.45
CA LEU A 153 -22.13 -9.08 17.59
C LEU A 153 -22.33 -10.37 16.80
N GLY A 154 -21.36 -11.29 16.77
CA GLY A 154 -21.42 -12.49 15.97
C GLY A 154 -22.60 -13.40 16.31
N GLU A 155 -22.91 -13.59 17.61
CA GLU A 155 -24.07 -14.40 18.01
C GLU A 155 -25.41 -13.74 17.67
N GLN A 156 -25.50 -12.39 17.74
CA GLN A 156 -26.68 -11.66 17.28
C GLN A 156 -26.86 -11.84 15.78
N HIS A 157 -25.79 -11.62 15.00
CA HIS A 157 -25.79 -11.86 13.55
C HIS A 157 -26.29 -13.27 13.20
N MET A 158 -25.78 -14.30 13.88
CA MET A 158 -26.21 -15.70 13.62
C MET A 158 -27.68 -15.95 13.89
N LYS A 159 -28.29 -15.23 14.85
CA LYS A 159 -29.71 -15.35 15.20
C LYS A 159 -30.64 -14.58 14.26
N THR A 160 -30.20 -13.39 13.83
CA THR A 160 -31.08 -12.44 13.09
C THR A 160 -30.82 -12.43 11.59
N GLY A 161 -29.62 -12.77 11.14
CA GLY A 161 -29.17 -12.60 9.75
C GLY A 161 -28.80 -11.15 9.39
N ASP A 162 -28.76 -10.25 10.38
CA ASP A 162 -28.35 -8.85 10.19
C ASP A 162 -26.86 -8.78 9.89
N ILE A 163 -26.42 -7.87 9.01
CA ILE A 163 -24.99 -7.72 8.66
C ILE A 163 -24.26 -6.88 9.68
N ILE A 164 -23.03 -7.28 10.05
CA ILE A 164 -22.18 -6.51 10.97
C ILE A 164 -21.39 -5.50 10.14
N VAL A 165 -21.68 -4.20 10.32
CA VAL A 165 -20.95 -3.09 9.69
C VAL A 165 -20.07 -2.40 10.70
N TYR A 166 -18.82 -2.16 10.37
CA TYR A 166 -17.87 -1.45 11.23
C TYR A 166 -16.76 -0.77 10.40
N THR A 167 -16.02 0.12 11.04
CA THR A 167 -14.85 0.79 10.47
C THR A 167 -13.62 0.60 11.38
N SER A 168 -12.49 1.16 10.97
CA SER A 168 -11.25 1.26 11.74
C SER A 168 -10.64 2.65 11.57
N ALA A 169 -9.38 2.86 11.95
CA ALA A 169 -8.68 4.12 11.71
C ALA A 169 -8.54 4.46 10.23
N ASP A 170 -8.45 3.44 9.38
CA ASP A 170 -8.38 3.60 7.93
C ASP A 170 -9.71 4.04 7.30
N SER A 171 -9.64 4.53 6.06
CA SER A 171 -10.82 4.84 5.24
C SER A 171 -11.47 3.56 4.69
N VAL A 172 -12.15 2.81 5.55
CA VAL A 172 -12.72 1.51 5.21
C VAL A 172 -14.14 1.34 5.76
N LEU A 173 -15.00 0.69 4.95
CA LEU A 173 -16.26 0.13 5.41
C LEU A 173 -16.14 -1.39 5.37
N GLN A 174 -16.25 -2.03 6.52
CA GLN A 174 -16.10 -3.47 6.65
C GLN A 174 -17.46 -4.10 6.96
N ILE A 175 -17.78 -5.19 6.26
CA ILE A 175 -19.01 -5.96 6.45
C ILE A 175 -18.62 -7.38 6.81
N ALA A 176 -18.97 -7.80 8.03
CA ALA A 176 -18.74 -9.16 8.49
C ALA A 176 -20.01 -9.98 8.51
N ALA A 177 -19.88 -11.26 8.15
CA ALA A 177 -20.95 -12.23 8.20
C ALA A 177 -20.41 -13.65 8.42
N HIS A 178 -21.19 -14.48 9.15
CA HIS A 178 -20.89 -15.89 9.34
C HIS A 178 -21.24 -16.68 8.08
N GLU A 179 -20.36 -17.56 7.63
CA GLU A 179 -20.52 -18.27 6.34
C GLU A 179 -21.75 -19.20 6.31
N ASP A 180 -22.19 -19.73 7.45
CA ASP A 180 -23.42 -20.54 7.54
C ASP A 180 -24.71 -19.68 7.49
N VAL A 181 -24.62 -18.35 7.63
CA VAL A 181 -25.78 -17.43 7.63
C VAL A 181 -25.87 -16.66 6.32
N ILE A 182 -24.73 -16.17 5.85
CA ILE A 182 -24.57 -15.45 4.58
C ILE A 182 -23.36 -16.05 3.88
N SER A 183 -23.58 -16.68 2.72
CA SER A 183 -22.47 -17.27 1.98
C SER A 183 -21.44 -16.22 1.56
N PRO A 184 -20.18 -16.60 1.34
CA PRO A 184 -19.16 -15.68 0.83
C PRO A 184 -19.60 -14.94 -0.43
N GLU A 185 -20.27 -15.61 -1.38
CA GLU A 185 -20.74 -15.03 -2.64
C GLU A 185 -21.85 -13.99 -2.42
N GLU A 186 -22.74 -14.22 -1.45
CA GLU A 186 -23.76 -13.25 -1.06
C GLU A 186 -23.12 -12.05 -0.37
N LEU A 187 -22.17 -12.26 0.56
CA LEU A 187 -21.43 -11.20 1.22
C LEU A 187 -20.65 -10.34 0.21
N TRP A 188 -20.04 -10.96 -0.79
CA TRP A 188 -19.36 -10.24 -1.87
C TRP A 188 -20.30 -9.37 -2.69
N LYS A 189 -21.54 -9.84 -2.97
CA LYS A 189 -22.57 -9.01 -3.64
C LYS A 189 -22.97 -7.81 -2.79
N ILE A 190 -23.16 -8.01 -1.49
CA ILE A 190 -23.46 -6.93 -0.54
C ILE A 190 -22.33 -5.89 -0.55
N CYS A 191 -21.07 -6.32 -0.44
CA CYS A 191 -19.92 -5.43 -0.48
C CYS A 191 -19.78 -4.70 -1.81
N LYS A 192 -20.09 -5.33 -2.95
CA LYS A 192 -20.12 -4.67 -4.25
C LYS A 192 -21.17 -3.55 -4.29
N GLN A 193 -22.38 -3.80 -3.77
CA GLN A 193 -23.42 -2.77 -3.66
C GLN A 193 -22.97 -1.61 -2.74
N ALA A 194 -22.34 -1.95 -1.61
CA ALA A 194 -21.75 -0.93 -0.72
C ALA A 194 -20.68 -0.09 -1.46
N ARG A 195 -19.82 -0.72 -2.32
CA ARG A 195 -18.85 0.01 -3.14
C ARG A 195 -19.51 0.96 -4.13
N GLU A 196 -20.59 0.53 -4.79
CA GLU A 196 -21.35 1.39 -5.71
C GLU A 196 -21.97 2.60 -4.98
N MET A 197 -22.52 2.40 -3.78
CA MET A 197 -23.11 3.47 -2.96
C MET A 197 -22.04 4.48 -2.51
N THR A 198 -20.91 3.98 -2.05
CA THR A 198 -19.81 4.80 -1.50
C THR A 198 -18.93 5.44 -2.59
N MET A 199 -19.41 5.50 -3.84
CA MET A 199 -18.88 6.38 -4.87
C MET A 199 -19.38 7.83 -4.75
N LYS A 200 -20.41 8.10 -3.94
CA LYS A 200 -20.84 9.47 -3.59
C LYS A 200 -19.76 10.13 -2.75
N GLU A 201 -19.45 11.41 -3.04
CA GLU A 201 -18.35 12.13 -2.37
C GLU A 201 -18.50 12.18 -0.84
N GLU A 202 -19.72 12.33 -0.35
CA GLU A 202 -20.01 12.35 1.10
C GLU A 202 -19.79 11.02 1.81
N TRP A 203 -19.72 9.89 1.05
CA TRP A 203 -19.59 8.53 1.59
C TRP A 203 -18.33 7.80 1.08
N LYS A 204 -17.48 8.48 0.34
CA LYS A 204 -16.36 7.90 -0.37
C LYS A 204 -15.28 7.42 0.57
N VAL A 205 -15.23 6.12 0.78
CA VAL A 205 -14.17 5.45 1.52
C VAL A 205 -13.20 4.74 0.57
N GLY A 206 -11.95 4.60 1.00
CA GLY A 206 -10.90 3.96 0.22
C GLY A 206 -11.21 2.51 -0.14
N ARG A 207 -11.76 1.73 0.80
CA ARG A 207 -12.04 0.30 0.59
C ARG A 207 -13.35 -0.13 1.24
N ILE A 208 -14.04 -1.07 0.57
CA ILE A 208 -15.09 -1.90 1.18
C ILE A 208 -14.49 -3.29 1.37
N ILE A 209 -14.65 -3.89 2.55
CA ILE A 209 -14.03 -5.17 2.88
C ILE A 209 -15.10 -6.18 3.30
N ALA A 210 -15.20 -7.27 2.56
CA ALA A 210 -15.93 -8.45 2.99
C ALA A 210 -15.11 -9.24 4.02
N ARG A 211 -15.68 -9.47 5.19
CA ARG A 211 -15.04 -10.16 6.33
C ARG A 211 -15.85 -11.41 6.74
N PRO A 212 -15.83 -12.48 5.94
CA PRO A 212 -16.49 -13.73 6.33
C PRO A 212 -15.78 -14.35 7.55
N PHE A 213 -16.56 -15.01 8.40
CA PHE A 213 -16.06 -15.70 9.58
C PHE A 213 -16.85 -16.99 9.85
N VAL A 214 -16.30 -17.84 10.69
CA VAL A 214 -16.90 -19.10 11.15
C VAL A 214 -16.69 -19.26 12.66
N GLY A 215 -17.38 -20.20 13.28
CA GLY A 215 -17.24 -20.50 14.70
C GLY A 215 -18.59 -20.55 15.41
N PRO A 216 -18.72 -21.32 16.50
CA PRO A 216 -20.03 -21.58 17.13
C PRO A 216 -20.51 -20.44 18.05
N LYS A 217 -19.62 -19.60 18.56
CA LYS A 217 -19.96 -18.55 19.56
C LYS A 217 -18.83 -17.54 19.75
N GLY A 218 -19.08 -16.47 20.51
CA GLY A 218 -18.09 -15.49 20.94
C GLY A 218 -16.85 -16.14 21.59
N GLY A 219 -15.67 -15.59 21.35
CA GLY A 219 -14.37 -16.13 21.74
C GLY A 219 -13.85 -17.30 20.88
N GLU A 220 -14.71 -17.89 20.04
CA GLU A 220 -14.36 -18.97 19.12
C GLU A 220 -14.52 -18.60 17.64
N PHE A 221 -14.97 -17.37 17.35
CA PHE A 221 -15.09 -16.88 15.98
C PHE A 221 -13.72 -16.67 15.33
N LYS A 222 -13.59 -17.12 14.07
CA LYS A 222 -12.38 -17.03 13.28
C LYS A 222 -12.71 -16.50 11.89
N ARG A 223 -11.94 -15.52 11.44
CA ARG A 223 -12.00 -15.01 10.06
C ARG A 223 -11.55 -16.10 9.10
N THR A 224 -12.19 -16.16 7.94
CA THR A 224 -11.83 -17.11 6.89
C THR A 224 -10.95 -16.45 5.81
N PRO A 225 -10.30 -17.24 4.96
CA PRO A 225 -9.55 -16.72 3.81
C PRO A 225 -10.45 -16.15 2.69
N ASN A 226 -11.79 -16.30 2.78
CA ASN A 226 -12.75 -15.79 1.80
C ASN A 226 -12.97 -14.27 1.89
N ARG A 227 -12.05 -13.55 2.53
CA ARG A 227 -11.99 -12.08 2.52
C ARG A 227 -11.91 -11.59 1.08
N HIS A 228 -12.64 -10.49 0.78
CA HIS A 228 -12.55 -9.80 -0.49
C HIS A 228 -12.60 -8.28 -0.29
N ASP A 229 -11.69 -7.56 -0.92
CA ASP A 229 -11.56 -6.12 -0.82
C ASP A 229 -12.01 -5.45 -2.13
N TYR A 230 -12.86 -4.43 -2.02
CA TYR A 230 -13.31 -3.58 -3.12
C TYR A 230 -12.69 -2.18 -2.94
N ALA A 231 -11.50 -1.98 -3.47
CA ALA A 231 -10.82 -0.70 -3.43
C ALA A 231 -11.46 0.33 -4.38
N LEU A 232 -11.19 1.61 -4.12
CA LEU A 232 -11.43 2.65 -5.12
C LEU A 232 -10.47 2.44 -6.29
N LYS A 233 -10.97 2.64 -7.50
CA LYS A 233 -10.10 2.78 -8.67
C LYS A 233 -9.41 4.14 -8.65
N PRO A 234 -8.19 4.25 -9.18
CA PRO A 234 -7.59 5.55 -9.45
C PRO A 234 -8.57 6.47 -10.19
N PHE A 235 -8.72 7.70 -9.71
CA PHE A 235 -9.68 8.65 -10.27
C PHE A 235 -9.23 9.26 -11.61
N GLY A 236 -8.01 8.98 -12.04
CA GLY A 236 -7.41 9.47 -13.27
C GLY A 236 -6.42 8.46 -13.86
N ARG A 237 -5.87 8.83 -15.01
CA ARG A 237 -4.84 8.03 -15.67
C ARG A 237 -3.54 8.12 -14.91
N THR A 238 -2.84 7.00 -14.83
CA THR A 238 -1.54 6.84 -14.18
C THR A 238 -0.45 6.52 -15.20
N VAL A 239 0.81 6.57 -14.79
CA VAL A 239 1.94 6.06 -15.58
C VAL A 239 1.72 4.61 -16.04
N LEU A 240 1.02 3.79 -15.22
CA LEU A 240 0.72 2.40 -15.59
C LEU A 240 -0.18 2.33 -16.84
N ASN A 241 -1.19 3.22 -16.94
CA ASN A 241 -2.05 3.31 -18.12
C ASN A 241 -1.26 3.75 -19.35
N GLU A 242 -0.38 4.74 -19.21
CA GLU A 242 0.45 5.24 -20.31
C GLU A 242 1.42 4.17 -20.84
N LEU A 243 2.03 3.39 -19.93
CA LEU A 243 2.89 2.28 -20.31
C LEU A 243 2.13 1.21 -21.07
N LYS A 244 0.97 0.79 -20.57
CA LYS A 244 0.12 -0.22 -21.23
C LYS A 244 -0.33 0.23 -22.62
N ASP A 245 -0.79 1.48 -22.75
CA ASP A 245 -1.22 2.05 -24.04
C ASP A 245 -0.05 2.19 -25.03
N ALA A 246 1.17 2.36 -24.52
CA ALA A 246 2.40 2.32 -25.31
C ALA A 246 2.89 0.89 -25.63
N ASN A 247 2.07 -0.14 -25.36
CA ASN A 247 2.39 -1.56 -25.53
C ASN A 247 3.64 -2.00 -24.75
N LYS A 248 3.85 -1.40 -23.56
CA LYS A 248 4.85 -1.83 -22.59
C LYS A 248 4.24 -2.80 -21.59
N GLU A 249 5.04 -3.71 -21.08
CA GLU A 249 4.59 -4.60 -20.01
C GLU A 249 4.55 -3.86 -18.67
N VAL A 250 3.50 -4.10 -17.88
CA VAL A 250 3.34 -3.63 -16.52
C VAL A 250 3.06 -4.85 -15.66
N ILE A 251 4.10 -5.35 -15.01
CA ILE A 251 4.09 -6.58 -14.21
C ILE A 251 3.92 -6.16 -12.74
N ALA A 252 2.73 -6.35 -12.21
CA ALA A 252 2.41 -6.07 -10.80
C ALA A 252 2.78 -7.27 -9.93
N ILE A 253 3.59 -7.05 -8.90
CA ILE A 253 4.03 -8.08 -7.94
C ILE A 253 3.54 -7.70 -6.55
N GLY A 254 2.88 -8.62 -5.86
CA GLY A 254 2.27 -8.37 -4.55
C GLY A 254 0.93 -7.64 -4.66
N LYS A 255 0.68 -6.63 -3.82
CA LYS A 255 -0.60 -5.91 -3.74
C LYS A 255 -0.83 -4.86 -4.83
N ILE A 256 0.12 -4.63 -5.73
CA ILE A 256 0.02 -3.57 -6.75
C ILE A 256 -1.27 -3.69 -7.57
N ASN A 257 -1.63 -4.91 -8.00
CA ASN A 257 -2.87 -5.11 -8.75
C ASN A 257 -4.12 -4.69 -7.95
N ASP A 258 -4.15 -4.92 -6.65
CA ASP A 258 -5.28 -4.56 -5.79
C ASP A 258 -5.33 -3.05 -5.53
N ILE A 259 -4.18 -2.41 -5.34
CA ILE A 259 -4.05 -0.96 -5.12
C ILE A 259 -4.56 -0.17 -6.34
N TYR A 260 -4.30 -0.67 -7.55
CA TYR A 260 -4.74 -0.03 -8.80
C TYR A 260 -6.01 -0.66 -9.39
N VAL A 261 -6.57 -1.68 -8.74
CA VAL A 261 -7.79 -2.41 -9.21
C VAL A 261 -7.63 -2.88 -10.67
N GLY A 262 -6.42 -3.34 -11.01
CA GLY A 262 -6.07 -3.82 -12.35
C GLY A 262 -5.87 -2.75 -13.42
N GLU A 263 -6.02 -1.46 -13.08
CA GLU A 263 -5.88 -0.37 -14.06
C GLU A 263 -4.42 -0.24 -14.52
N GLY A 264 -4.20 -0.27 -15.82
CA GLY A 264 -2.88 -0.14 -16.43
C GLY A 264 -1.98 -1.37 -16.30
N ILE A 265 -2.42 -2.46 -15.67
CA ILE A 265 -1.64 -3.67 -15.42
C ILE A 265 -1.81 -4.67 -16.57
N THR A 266 -0.71 -5.31 -16.98
CA THR A 266 -0.69 -6.35 -18.02
C THR A 266 -0.54 -7.75 -17.43
N GLU A 267 0.13 -7.89 -16.29
CA GLU A 267 0.32 -9.15 -15.57
C GLU A 267 0.31 -8.92 -14.07
N SER A 268 -0.23 -9.86 -13.30
CA SER A 268 -0.27 -9.82 -11.84
C SER A 268 0.28 -11.10 -11.23
N ILE A 269 1.21 -10.96 -10.29
CA ILE A 269 1.88 -12.04 -9.56
C ILE A 269 1.59 -11.84 -8.08
N LEU A 270 0.85 -12.76 -7.48
CA LEU A 270 0.55 -12.72 -6.04
C LEU A 270 1.77 -13.15 -5.21
N THR A 271 1.91 -12.58 -4.03
CA THR A 271 2.98 -12.90 -3.07
C THR A 271 2.40 -13.21 -1.70
N LYS A 272 3.15 -13.96 -0.90
CA LYS A 272 2.77 -14.39 0.45
C LYS A 272 3.52 -13.64 1.55
N SER A 273 4.69 -13.08 1.22
CA SER A 273 5.59 -12.38 2.13
C SER A 273 6.55 -11.50 1.33
N ASN A 274 7.34 -10.66 2.01
CA ASN A 274 8.42 -9.90 1.38
C ASN A 274 9.44 -10.82 0.72
N GLU A 275 9.82 -11.92 1.38
CA GLU A 275 10.75 -12.92 0.82
C GLU A 275 10.21 -13.48 -0.51
N ASP A 276 8.94 -13.88 -0.55
CA ASP A 276 8.31 -14.36 -1.78
C ASP A 276 8.28 -13.25 -2.85
N GLY A 277 7.99 -12.01 -2.47
CA GLY A 277 8.01 -10.85 -3.36
C GLY A 277 9.35 -10.65 -4.04
N MET A 278 10.43 -10.68 -3.28
CA MET A 278 11.78 -10.57 -3.82
C MET A 278 12.15 -11.77 -4.71
N ASN A 279 11.74 -12.99 -4.34
CA ASN A 279 11.92 -14.17 -5.18
C ASN A 279 11.16 -14.08 -6.50
N GLN A 280 9.92 -13.55 -6.51
CA GLN A 280 9.16 -13.29 -7.73
C GLN A 280 9.83 -12.22 -8.58
N LEU A 281 10.37 -11.16 -7.99
CA LEU A 281 11.16 -10.15 -8.70
C LEU A 281 12.37 -10.78 -9.40
N LEU A 282 13.14 -11.60 -8.71
CA LEU A 282 14.28 -12.33 -9.29
C LEU A 282 13.85 -13.26 -10.45
N ASN A 283 12.67 -13.88 -10.36
CA ASN A 283 12.12 -14.67 -11.46
C ASN A 283 11.73 -13.80 -12.66
N VAL A 284 11.15 -12.62 -12.43
CA VAL A 284 10.84 -11.65 -13.50
C VAL A 284 12.13 -11.11 -14.15
N MET A 285 13.20 -10.88 -13.37
CA MET A 285 14.50 -10.43 -13.90
C MET A 285 15.14 -11.40 -14.91
N LYS A 286 14.81 -12.70 -14.84
CA LYS A 286 15.28 -13.72 -15.81
C LYS A 286 14.55 -13.63 -17.14
N ARG A 287 13.41 -12.93 -17.17
CA ARG A 287 12.57 -12.78 -18.38
C ARG A 287 13.10 -11.64 -19.25
N ASP A 288 12.75 -11.73 -20.52
CA ASP A 288 12.97 -10.64 -21.46
C ASP A 288 11.66 -9.87 -21.64
N PHE A 289 11.65 -8.59 -21.24
CA PHE A 289 10.48 -7.72 -21.34
C PHE A 289 10.90 -6.25 -21.51
N ASN A 290 9.96 -5.42 -21.96
CA ASN A 290 10.17 -3.98 -22.06
C ASN A 290 9.04 -3.24 -21.34
N GLY A 291 9.36 -2.67 -20.19
CA GLY A 291 8.35 -2.01 -19.34
C GLY A 291 8.75 -1.92 -17.88
N LEU A 292 7.76 -2.03 -17.01
CA LEU A 292 7.86 -1.86 -15.57
C LEU A 292 7.49 -3.16 -14.84
N ALA A 293 8.37 -3.64 -13.96
CA ALA A 293 8.03 -4.58 -12.90
C ALA A 293 7.89 -3.78 -11.60
N PHE A 294 6.70 -3.81 -11.01
CA PHE A 294 6.34 -3.01 -9.85
C PHE A 294 6.00 -3.93 -8.67
N LEU A 295 6.84 -3.91 -7.64
CA LEU A 295 6.75 -4.76 -6.45
C LEU A 295 6.38 -3.93 -5.23
N ASN A 296 5.39 -4.40 -4.45
CA ASN A 296 5.09 -3.91 -3.12
C ASN A 296 5.47 -4.97 -2.07
N LEU A 297 6.30 -4.59 -1.10
CA LEU A 297 6.77 -5.41 0.01
C LEU A 297 6.03 -5.03 1.30
N VAL A 298 4.93 -5.70 1.57
CA VAL A 298 3.90 -5.32 2.55
C VAL A 298 4.26 -5.61 4.00
N ASP A 299 5.18 -6.56 4.27
CA ASP A 299 5.40 -7.06 5.63
C ASP A 299 5.98 -5.98 6.55
N PHE A 300 6.74 -5.01 6.03
CA PHE A 300 7.26 -3.88 6.80
C PHE A 300 6.12 -3.17 7.54
N ASP A 301 5.06 -2.84 6.82
CA ASP A 301 3.88 -2.19 7.35
C ASP A 301 2.99 -3.14 8.15
N ALA A 302 2.49 -4.19 7.50
CA ALA A 302 1.43 -5.03 8.04
C ALA A 302 1.87 -5.89 9.23
N MET A 303 3.14 -6.33 9.25
CA MET A 303 3.64 -7.22 10.29
C MET A 303 4.35 -6.47 11.41
N TYR A 304 4.98 -5.32 11.12
CA TYR A 304 5.85 -4.65 12.07
C TYR A 304 5.44 -3.20 12.35
N GLY A 305 5.14 -2.37 11.34
CA GLY A 305 4.73 -0.98 11.50
C GLY A 305 3.47 -0.86 12.34
N HIS A 306 2.35 -1.41 11.90
CA HIS A 306 1.09 -1.40 12.63
C HIS A 306 1.12 -2.12 13.97
N ARG A 307 2.06 -3.04 14.18
CA ARG A 307 2.22 -3.79 15.45
C ARG A 307 3.17 -3.13 16.41
N ARG A 308 3.79 -2.02 16.02
CA ARG A 308 4.77 -1.30 16.84
C ARG A 308 5.91 -2.22 17.30
N ASP A 309 6.45 -3.02 16.36
CA ASP A 309 7.54 -3.95 16.58
C ASP A 309 8.84 -3.45 15.89
N PRO A 310 9.61 -2.56 16.54
CA PRO A 310 10.82 -2.01 15.94
C PRO A 310 11.91 -3.07 15.71
N LEU A 311 11.95 -4.13 16.52
CA LEU A 311 12.95 -5.20 16.34
C LEU A 311 12.62 -6.10 15.16
N GLY A 312 11.35 -6.46 15.00
CA GLY A 312 10.89 -7.21 13.83
C GLY A 312 11.05 -6.41 12.55
N TYR A 313 10.78 -5.10 12.62
CA TYR A 313 10.98 -4.19 11.48
C TYR A 313 12.44 -4.13 11.04
N ALA A 314 13.37 -3.96 12.00
CA ALA A 314 14.80 -3.97 11.74
C ALA A 314 15.28 -5.27 11.07
N LYS A 315 14.86 -6.41 11.61
CA LYS A 315 15.18 -7.73 11.03
C LYS A 315 14.66 -7.84 9.59
N CYS A 316 13.45 -7.37 9.33
CA CYS A 316 12.85 -7.37 7.99
C CYS A 316 13.66 -6.50 7.01
N LEU A 317 14.19 -5.35 7.45
CA LEU A 317 15.09 -4.50 6.65
C LEU A 317 16.40 -5.21 6.33
N GLU A 318 17.01 -5.90 7.28
CA GLU A 318 18.24 -6.65 7.06
C GLU A 318 18.04 -7.85 6.12
N GLU A 319 16.92 -8.57 6.25
CA GLU A 319 16.52 -9.66 5.35
C GLU A 319 16.31 -9.16 3.91
N PHE A 320 15.66 -7.99 3.77
CA PHE A 320 15.53 -7.34 2.46
C PHE A 320 16.90 -6.97 1.88
N ASP A 321 17.82 -6.41 2.67
CA ASP A 321 19.15 -6.01 2.20
C ASP A 321 19.96 -7.19 1.67
N VAL A 322 19.86 -8.35 2.31
CA VAL A 322 20.48 -9.59 1.81
C VAL A 322 19.93 -9.97 0.43
N GLN A 323 18.60 -9.98 0.27
CA GLN A 323 17.95 -10.31 -1.01
C GLN A 323 18.21 -9.24 -2.09
N LEU A 324 18.39 -7.97 -1.69
CA LEU A 324 18.78 -6.89 -2.58
C LEU A 324 20.15 -7.17 -3.23
N GLY A 325 21.07 -7.78 -2.49
CA GLY A 325 22.36 -8.22 -3.05
C GLY A 325 22.20 -9.15 -4.26
N ASP A 326 21.25 -10.08 -4.19
CA ASP A 326 20.93 -11.00 -5.30
C ASP A 326 20.32 -10.23 -6.49
N VAL A 327 19.43 -9.28 -6.24
CA VAL A 327 18.85 -8.41 -7.28
C VAL A 327 19.94 -7.60 -7.97
N LEU A 328 20.79 -6.92 -7.21
CA LEU A 328 21.88 -6.09 -7.76
C LEU A 328 22.86 -6.92 -8.62
N SER A 329 23.11 -8.17 -8.23
CA SER A 329 24.01 -9.08 -8.97
C SER A 329 23.44 -9.52 -10.34
N GLN A 330 22.12 -9.48 -10.51
CA GLN A 330 21.42 -9.93 -11.73
C GLN A 330 21.03 -8.77 -12.66
N MET A 331 21.29 -7.51 -12.26
CA MET A 331 20.97 -6.34 -13.09
C MET A 331 21.80 -6.33 -14.38
N LYS A 332 21.12 -6.06 -15.50
CA LYS A 332 21.73 -5.82 -16.79
C LYS A 332 22.09 -4.34 -16.97
N GLU A 333 22.89 -4.04 -17.98
CA GLU A 333 23.37 -2.67 -18.24
C GLU A 333 22.23 -1.68 -18.60
N ASP A 334 21.16 -2.21 -19.18
CA ASP A 334 19.96 -1.48 -19.58
C ASP A 334 18.78 -1.62 -18.62
N ASP A 335 19.03 -2.07 -17.38
CA ASP A 335 18.06 -2.10 -16.27
C ASP A 335 18.15 -0.84 -15.41
N LEU A 336 17.01 -0.41 -14.91
CA LEU A 336 16.91 0.61 -13.85
C LEU A 336 16.20 0.00 -12.65
N LEU A 337 16.84 0.01 -11.48
CA LEU A 337 16.23 -0.31 -10.21
C LEU A 337 15.92 0.99 -9.46
N ILE A 338 14.70 1.12 -8.99
CA ILE A 338 14.23 2.19 -8.10
C ILE A 338 13.71 1.53 -6.84
N ILE A 339 14.24 1.94 -5.69
CA ILE A 339 13.78 1.49 -4.37
C ILE A 339 13.20 2.70 -3.66
N SER A 340 11.97 2.61 -3.19
CA SER A 340 11.26 3.69 -2.51
C SER A 340 10.30 3.13 -1.46
N ALA A 341 9.55 4.03 -0.83
CA ALA A 341 8.40 3.71 0.01
C ALA A 341 7.19 4.51 -0.47
N ASP A 342 6.03 4.19 0.04
CA ASP A 342 4.77 4.89 -0.25
C ASP A 342 4.38 5.88 0.86
N HIS A 343 4.76 5.62 2.11
CA HIS A 343 4.57 6.48 3.30
C HIS A 343 5.53 6.06 4.41
N GLY A 344 5.40 6.65 5.60
CA GLY A 344 6.06 6.20 6.83
C GLY A 344 5.13 5.42 7.75
N ASN A 345 5.69 4.62 8.65
CA ASN A 345 4.99 4.01 9.78
C ASN A 345 5.97 3.76 10.93
N ASP A 346 6.34 4.84 11.61
CA ASP A 346 7.32 4.81 12.70
C ASP A 346 6.88 3.82 13.79
N PRO A 347 7.63 2.75 14.04
CA PRO A 347 7.23 1.67 14.94
C PRO A 347 7.22 2.04 16.41
N ILE A 348 7.67 3.26 16.77
CA ILE A 348 7.55 3.78 18.15
C ILE A 348 6.59 4.98 18.26
N ALA A 349 5.95 5.38 17.16
CA ALA A 349 4.93 6.42 17.18
C ALA A 349 3.73 6.01 18.03
N SER A 350 3.01 6.98 18.57
CA SER A 350 1.77 6.74 19.30
C SER A 350 0.65 6.27 18.38
N GLY A 351 -0.20 5.35 18.86
CA GLY A 351 -1.28 4.78 18.06
C GLY A 351 -0.81 3.69 17.09
N SER A 352 -1.61 3.36 16.10
CA SER A 352 -1.34 2.32 15.10
C SER A 352 -1.47 2.83 13.65
N ASP A 353 -1.59 4.14 13.47
CA ASP A 353 -1.72 4.78 12.17
C ASP A 353 -0.33 5.01 11.52
N HIS A 354 -0.31 5.23 10.21
CA HIS A 354 0.88 5.60 9.45
C HIS A 354 1.43 6.96 9.89
N THR A 355 2.67 7.26 9.56
CA THR A 355 3.32 8.53 9.90
C THR A 355 3.66 9.35 8.66
N ARG A 356 3.51 10.67 8.76
CA ARG A 356 3.74 11.64 7.70
C ARG A 356 5.23 11.93 7.55
N GLU A 357 5.90 11.20 6.64
CA GLU A 357 7.36 11.22 6.49
C GLU A 357 7.80 11.43 5.04
N TYR A 358 9.02 11.93 4.88
CA TYR A 358 9.75 11.77 3.62
C TYR A 358 9.91 10.28 3.30
N ILE A 359 9.97 9.95 2.02
CA ILE A 359 10.29 8.61 1.53
C ILE A 359 11.64 8.60 0.81
N PRO A 360 12.37 7.49 0.87
CA PRO A 360 13.62 7.35 0.15
C PRO A 360 13.44 7.31 -1.37
#